data_9624fa8756fa7e3e328e345079001fa8
#
_entry.id   9624fa8756fa7e3e328e345079001fa8
#
_cell.length_a   1.000
_cell.length_b   1.000
_cell.length_c   1.000
_cell.angle_alpha   90.00
_cell.angle_beta   90.00
_cell.angle_gamma   90.00
#
_symmetry.space_group_name_H-M   'P 1'
#
loop_
_entity.id
_entity.type
_entity.pdbx_description
1 polymer ?
#
loop_
_entity_poly.entity_id
_entity_poly.type
_entity_poly.pdbx_seq_one_letter_code
_entity_poly.pdbx_strand_id
1 'polypeptide(L)'
;MSPMDFGIDTIKAAARRLDGRVRRTPLLSSPMLDELVGATVLVKAEALQLTGSFKIRGALNTLLSLDDEERAAGVLAFSTGNHGQAVAASA
;
A
#
# COMPACT_ATOMS: atom_id res chain seq x y z
N MET A 1 10.40 16.03 -3.19
CA MET A 1 11.39 14.94 -3.27
C MET A 1 11.61 14.56 -4.72
N SER A 2 12.88 14.55 -5.14
CA SER A 2 13.27 14.08 -6.47
C SER A 2 13.10 12.56 -6.54
N PRO A 3 12.77 11.98 -7.74
CA PRO A 3 12.80 10.53 -7.91
C PRO A 3 14.14 9.89 -7.54
N MET A 4 15.25 10.67 -7.63
CA MET A 4 16.59 10.22 -7.25
C MET A 4 16.75 10.01 -5.74
N ASP A 5 15.87 10.60 -4.93
CA ASP A 5 15.92 10.50 -3.46
C ASP A 5 15.12 9.31 -2.94
N PHE A 6 14.50 8.54 -3.81
CA PHE A 6 13.74 7.35 -3.43
C PHE A 6 14.70 6.21 -3.11
N GLY A 7 14.56 5.63 -1.93
CA GLY A 7 15.39 4.53 -1.48
C GLY A 7 14.76 3.76 -0.34
N ILE A 8 15.53 2.86 0.26
CA ILE A 8 15.05 1.99 1.34
C ILE A 8 14.59 2.79 2.56
N ASP A 9 15.20 3.92 2.86
CA ASP A 9 14.78 4.74 3.99
C ASP A 9 13.40 5.35 3.77
N THR A 10 13.07 5.71 2.53
CA THR A 10 11.73 6.17 2.16
C THR A 10 10.69 5.07 2.40
N ILE A 11 11.02 3.84 2.03
CA ILE A 11 10.15 2.67 2.23
C ILE A 11 9.97 2.40 3.73
N LYS A 12 11.05 2.43 4.51
CA LYS A 12 10.99 2.23 5.95
C LYS A 12 10.17 3.30 6.66
N ALA A 13 10.27 4.55 6.21
CA ALA A 13 9.45 5.64 6.74
C ALA A 13 7.96 5.41 6.46
N ALA A 14 7.62 4.97 5.27
CA ALA A 14 6.25 4.60 4.91
C ALA A 14 5.75 3.44 5.78
N ALA A 15 6.57 2.42 6.00
CA ALA A 15 6.23 1.28 6.84
C ALA A 15 5.91 1.73 8.28
N ARG A 16 6.69 2.68 8.82
CA ARG A 16 6.42 3.24 10.16
C ARG A 16 5.10 4.01 10.22
N ARG A 17 4.79 4.80 9.18
CA ARG A 17 3.49 5.51 9.13
C ARG A 17 2.30 4.56 9.10
N LEU A 18 2.45 3.45 8.40
CA LEU A 18 1.38 2.47 8.19
C LEU A 18 1.25 1.47 9.34
N ASP A 19 2.24 1.39 10.21
CA ASP A 19 2.26 0.41 11.30
C ASP A 19 1.02 0.52 12.18
N GLY A 20 0.34 -0.61 12.39
CA GLY A 20 -0.91 -0.66 13.15
C GLY A 20 -2.14 -0.09 12.42
N ARG A 21 -1.99 0.45 11.20
CA ARG A 21 -3.08 1.07 10.45
C ARG A 21 -3.55 0.24 9.27
N VAL A 22 -2.69 -0.64 8.77
CA VAL A 22 -3.02 -1.61 7.73
C VAL A 22 -2.73 -3.02 8.25
N ARG A 23 -3.28 -4.02 7.57
CA ARG A 23 -3.01 -5.42 7.93
C ARG A 23 -1.64 -5.83 7.47
N ARG A 24 -0.96 -6.60 8.29
CA ARG A 24 0.26 -7.31 7.90
C ARG A 24 -0.17 -8.61 7.22
N THR A 25 -0.29 -8.56 5.91
CA THR A 25 -0.77 -9.72 5.14
C THR A 25 0.30 -10.80 5.03
N PRO A 26 -0.12 -12.08 4.95
CA PRO A 26 0.84 -13.19 4.87
C PRO A 26 1.54 -13.28 3.52
N LEU A 27 2.73 -13.87 3.54
CA LEU A 27 3.42 -14.35 2.35
C LEU A 27 3.07 -15.82 2.17
N LEU A 28 2.53 -16.16 1.01
CA LEU A 28 2.10 -17.51 0.68
C LEU A 28 3.06 -18.12 -0.35
N SER A 29 3.32 -19.40 -0.23
CA SER A 29 4.10 -20.16 -1.20
C SER A 29 3.24 -21.28 -1.79
N SER A 30 3.61 -21.75 -2.97
CA SER A 30 2.95 -22.86 -3.65
C SER A 30 3.99 -23.71 -4.35
N PRO A 31 4.18 -24.99 -3.93
CA PRO A 31 5.10 -25.88 -4.62
C PRO A 31 4.78 -26.06 -6.10
N MET A 32 3.50 -26.07 -6.45
CA MET A 32 3.07 -26.17 -7.85
C MET A 32 3.51 -24.96 -8.68
N LEU A 33 3.36 -23.74 -8.12
CA LEU A 33 3.78 -22.52 -8.79
C LEU A 33 5.31 -22.47 -8.93
N ASP A 34 6.03 -22.86 -7.90
CA ASP A 34 7.48 -22.92 -7.91
C ASP A 34 7.99 -23.86 -9.02
N GLU A 35 7.36 -25.02 -9.17
CA GLU A 35 7.70 -25.97 -10.22
C GLU A 35 7.46 -25.42 -11.61
N LEU A 36 6.31 -24.76 -11.82
CA LEU A 36 5.95 -24.18 -13.12
C LEU A 36 6.93 -23.07 -13.52
N VAL A 37 7.39 -22.29 -12.58
CA VAL A 37 8.24 -21.11 -12.85
C VAL A 37 9.72 -21.45 -12.80
N GLY A 38 10.10 -22.51 -12.09
CA GLY A 38 11.49 -22.89 -11.88
C GLY A 38 12.20 -22.00 -10.86
N ALA A 39 11.46 -21.40 -9.93
CA ALA A 39 11.99 -20.53 -8.89
C ALA A 39 11.06 -20.54 -7.68
N THR A 40 11.55 -20.09 -6.54
CA THR A 40 10.70 -19.86 -5.36
C THR A 40 9.88 -18.60 -5.56
N VAL A 41 8.57 -18.75 -5.55
CA VAL A 41 7.63 -17.64 -5.72
C VAL A 41 6.87 -17.42 -4.41
N LEU A 42 6.89 -16.19 -3.93
CA LEU A 42 6.14 -15.78 -2.75
C LEU A 42 5.05 -14.79 -3.19
N VAL A 43 3.83 -15.02 -2.72
CA VAL A 43 2.68 -14.17 -3.01
C VAL A 43 2.28 -13.46 -1.73
N LYS A 44 2.36 -12.13 -1.72
CA LYS A 44 1.85 -11.33 -0.62
C LYS A 44 0.34 -11.18 -0.81
N ALA A 45 -0.43 -11.73 0.12
CA ALA A 45 -1.89 -11.87 -0.04
C ALA A 45 -2.63 -10.56 0.26
N GLU A 46 -2.43 -9.54 -0.57
CA GLU A 46 -3.06 -8.22 -0.40
C GLU A 46 -4.56 -8.21 -0.72
N ALA A 47 -5.12 -9.28 -1.24
CA ALA A 47 -6.58 -9.47 -1.27
C ALA A 47 -7.17 -9.54 0.14
N LEU A 48 -6.35 -9.89 1.16
CA LEU A 48 -6.74 -9.90 2.56
C LEU A 48 -6.52 -8.56 3.27
N GLN A 49 -6.01 -7.55 2.56
CA GLN A 49 -5.78 -6.23 3.11
C GLN A 49 -7.12 -5.52 3.38
N LEU A 50 -7.06 -4.46 4.21
CA LEU A 50 -8.19 -3.53 4.33
C LEU A 50 -8.57 -3.04 2.93
N THR A 51 -9.86 -2.95 2.65
CA THR A 51 -10.44 -2.64 1.34
C THR A 51 -10.15 -3.67 0.23
N GLY A 52 -9.50 -4.79 0.54
CA GLY A 52 -9.35 -5.93 -0.36
C GLY A 52 -8.28 -5.78 -1.44
N SER A 53 -7.41 -4.78 -1.37
CA SER A 53 -6.30 -4.62 -2.31
C SER A 53 -5.13 -3.88 -1.67
N PHE A 54 -3.98 -3.85 -2.35
CA PHE A 54 -2.79 -3.15 -1.86
C PHE A 54 -2.92 -1.62 -1.86
N LYS A 55 -3.90 -1.06 -2.55
CA LYS A 55 -4.03 0.39 -2.77
C LYS A 55 -4.17 1.20 -1.49
N ILE A 56 -4.72 0.62 -0.42
CA ILE A 56 -4.83 1.28 0.88
C ILE A 56 -3.46 1.72 1.42
N ARG A 57 -2.39 0.97 1.13
CA ARG A 57 -1.05 1.31 1.58
C ARG A 57 -0.59 2.66 1.03
N GLY A 58 -0.66 2.84 -0.28
CA GLY A 58 -0.26 4.10 -0.92
C GLY A 58 -1.19 5.26 -0.58
N ALA A 59 -2.50 5.02 -0.59
CA ALA A 59 -3.49 6.05 -0.27
C ALA A 59 -3.31 6.55 1.17
N LEU A 60 -3.24 5.66 2.14
CA LEU A 60 -3.09 6.03 3.54
C LEU A 60 -1.73 6.69 3.80
N ASN A 61 -0.65 6.16 3.23
CA ASN A 61 0.67 6.75 3.38
C ASN A 61 0.71 8.19 2.86
N THR A 62 0.08 8.44 1.70
CA THR A 62 -0.01 9.78 1.13
C THR A 62 -0.80 10.72 2.04
N LEU A 63 -1.96 10.29 2.51
CA LEU A 63 -2.81 11.12 3.38
C LEU A 63 -2.16 11.41 4.73
N LEU A 64 -1.45 10.46 5.31
CA LEU A 64 -0.70 10.66 6.55
C LEU A 64 0.50 11.60 6.38
N SER A 65 0.97 11.78 5.15
CA SER A 65 2.09 12.68 4.84
C SER A 65 1.65 14.11 4.57
N LEU A 66 0.35 14.38 4.49
CA LEU A 66 -0.18 15.73 4.28
C LEU A 66 -0.03 16.57 5.54
N ASP A 67 0.24 17.88 5.36
CA ASP A 67 0.20 18.82 6.47
C ASP A 67 -1.25 19.21 6.81
N ASP A 68 -1.42 20.00 7.88
CA ASP A 68 -2.76 20.37 8.35
C ASP A 68 -3.54 21.20 7.33
N GLU A 69 -2.86 22.08 6.60
CA GLU A 69 -3.49 22.90 5.56
C GLU A 69 -3.97 22.03 4.40
N GLU A 70 -3.13 21.11 3.95
CA GLU A 70 -3.49 20.17 2.88
C GLU A 70 -4.66 19.27 3.29
N ARG A 71 -4.67 18.78 4.54
CA ARG A 71 -5.78 17.97 5.07
C ARG A 71 -7.08 18.76 5.12
N ALA A 72 -7.03 20.01 5.54
CA ALA A 72 -8.20 20.87 5.62
C ALA A 72 -8.80 21.15 4.24
N ALA A 73 -7.96 21.22 3.20
CA ALA A 73 -8.40 21.38 1.82
C ALA A 73 -9.09 20.13 1.25
N GLY A 74 -8.86 18.98 1.86
CA GLY A 74 -9.42 17.71 1.40
C GLY A 74 -8.65 17.07 0.26
N VAL A 75 -9.14 15.92 -0.20
CA VAL A 75 -8.50 15.16 -1.28
C VAL A 75 -9.50 14.80 -2.36
N LEU A 76 -9.01 14.67 -3.59
CA LEU A 76 -9.80 14.26 -4.74
C LEU A 76 -9.13 13.07 -5.40
N ALA A 77 -9.92 12.07 -5.77
CA ALA A 77 -9.44 10.92 -6.53
C ALA A 77 -10.37 10.64 -7.70
N PHE A 78 -9.79 10.14 -8.77
CA PHE A 78 -10.54 9.64 -9.93
C PHE A 78 -10.11 8.19 -10.16
N SER A 79 -11.06 7.25 -10.00
CA SER A 79 -10.77 5.84 -10.08
C SER A 79 -12.02 5.03 -10.31
N THR A 80 -11.90 3.92 -11.03
CA THR A 80 -13.01 2.99 -11.30
C THR A 80 -13.10 1.88 -10.24
N GLY A 81 -12.26 1.86 -9.21
CA GLY A 81 -12.29 0.75 -8.26
C GLY A 81 -11.39 0.93 -7.04
N ASN A 82 -10.37 0.09 -6.93
CA ASN A 82 -9.58 -0.10 -5.71
C ASN A 82 -8.93 1.17 -5.17
N HIS A 83 -8.41 2.04 -6.05
CA HIS A 83 -7.78 3.27 -5.60
C HIS A 83 -8.80 4.23 -4.96
N GLY A 84 -9.95 4.42 -5.61
CA GLY A 84 -11.01 5.27 -5.07
C GLY A 84 -11.52 4.76 -3.73
N GLN A 85 -11.71 3.46 -3.59
CA GLN A 85 -12.11 2.82 -2.34
C GLN A 85 -11.07 3.03 -1.25
N ALA A 86 -9.78 2.91 -1.58
CA ALA A 86 -8.69 3.11 -0.63
C ALA A 86 -8.60 4.57 -0.17
N VAL A 87 -8.75 5.53 -1.08
CA VAL A 87 -8.76 6.96 -0.73
C VAL A 87 -9.94 7.28 0.20
N ALA A 88 -11.13 6.77 -0.11
CA ALA A 88 -12.31 6.98 0.73
C ALA A 88 -12.13 6.40 2.14
N ALA A 89 -11.56 5.21 2.24
CA ALA A 89 -11.31 4.56 3.54
C ALA A 89 -10.21 5.26 4.34
N SER A 90 -9.25 5.92 3.66
CA SER A 90 -8.12 6.60 4.30
C SER A 90 -8.45 8.03 4.73
N ALA A 91 -9.44 8.62 4.11
CA ALA A 91 -9.79 10.03 4.35
C ALA A 91 -10.41 10.28 5.75
#